data_3ae9ec5d505081860a9443a5551fbd6a
#
_entry.id   3ae9ec5d505081860a9443a5551fbd6a
#
_cell.length_a   1.000
_cell.length_b   1.000
_cell.length_c   1.000
_cell.angle_alpha   90.00
_cell.angle_beta   90.00
_cell.angle_gamma   90.00
#
_symmetry.space_group_name_H-M   'P 1'
#
loop_
_entity.id
_entity.type
_entity.pdbx_description
1 polymer ?
#
loop_
_entity_poly.entity_id
_entity_poly.type
_entity_poly.pdbx_seq_one_letter_code
_entity_poly.pdbx_strand_id
1 'polypeptide(L)'
;MKSRKGEFYIACYNHGEMYLRKKTGYIIDDGENQYGMCRGEDGLYRITDLTTGALMNIPGPGNYSVAQTYIQLQRVVKESGKRLDAWRRKRAFREAVRRIRAAHEADERWNAMSEEEKKESERACIAAAKIVGEALLQKMREEYKT
;
A
#
# COMPACT_ATOMS: atom_id res chain seq x y z
N MET A 1 -15.07 -4.93 -15.93
CA MET A 1 -13.88 -4.46 -15.21
C MET A 1 -13.22 -3.33 -15.97
N LYS A 2 -12.80 -2.32 -15.24
CA LYS A 2 -12.06 -1.17 -15.78
C LYS A 2 -10.64 -1.20 -15.22
N SER A 3 -9.67 -0.78 -16.01
CA SER A 3 -8.28 -0.67 -15.55
C SER A 3 -7.69 0.70 -15.89
N ARG A 4 -6.84 1.21 -15.03
CA ARG A 4 -6.10 2.46 -15.23
C ARG A 4 -4.70 2.33 -14.63
N LYS A 5 -3.74 3.04 -15.20
CA LYS A 5 -2.42 3.19 -14.56
C LYS A 5 -2.55 4.05 -13.31
N GLY A 6 -1.83 3.71 -12.26
CA GLY A 6 -1.85 4.47 -11.04
C GLY A 6 -0.96 3.90 -9.95
N GLU A 7 -0.99 4.55 -8.81
CA GLU A 7 -0.28 4.14 -7.62
C GLU A 7 -1.24 3.54 -6.59
N PHE A 8 -0.77 2.57 -5.84
CA PHE A 8 -1.54 1.92 -4.79
C PHE A 8 -0.63 1.43 -3.66
N TYR A 9 -1.23 1.20 -2.50
CA TYR A 9 -0.52 0.71 -1.33
C TYR A 9 -0.58 -0.81 -1.23
N ILE A 10 0.56 -1.40 -0.89
CA ILE A 10 0.67 -2.80 -0.51
C ILE A 10 1.09 -2.90 0.95
N ALA A 11 0.62 -3.93 1.65
CA ALA A 11 1.05 -4.25 3.00
C ALA A 11 2.26 -5.19 2.94
N CYS A 12 3.36 -4.77 3.54
CA CYS A 12 4.59 -5.53 3.63
C CYS A 12 4.89 -5.84 5.10
N TYR A 13 5.61 -6.91 5.34
CA TYR A 13 6.01 -7.34 6.68
C TYR A 13 7.52 -7.46 6.76
N ASN A 14 8.10 -6.91 7.82
CA ASN A 14 9.51 -7.03 8.12
C ASN A 14 9.68 -7.31 9.62
N HIS A 15 10.26 -8.46 9.97
CA HIS A 15 10.42 -8.92 11.35
C HIS A 15 9.12 -8.89 12.18
N GLY A 16 8.00 -9.27 11.55
CA GLY A 16 6.69 -9.28 12.19
C GLY A 16 5.97 -7.93 12.25
N GLU A 17 6.63 -6.86 11.84
CA GLU A 17 6.03 -5.52 11.76
C GLU A 17 5.48 -5.24 10.37
N MET A 18 4.28 -4.68 10.30
CA MET A 18 3.62 -4.30 9.06
C MET A 18 3.95 -2.86 8.69
N TYR A 19 4.29 -2.64 7.43
CA TYR A 19 4.44 -1.30 6.86
C TYR A 19 3.78 -1.25 5.49
N LEU A 20 3.38 -0.05 5.08
CA LEU A 20 2.81 0.17 3.76
C LEU A 20 3.91 0.60 2.79
N ARG A 21 3.82 0.09 1.57
CA ARG A 21 4.67 0.48 0.45
C ARG A 21 3.80 0.92 -0.71
N LYS A 22 4.15 2.05 -1.31
CA LYS A 22 3.47 2.54 -2.51
C LYS A 22 4.08 1.89 -3.76
N LYS A 23 3.23 1.32 -4.60
CA LYS A 23 3.61 0.70 -5.88
C LYS A 23 2.94 1.39 -7.05
N THR A 24 3.63 1.42 -8.17
CA THR A 24 3.09 1.89 -9.45
C THR A 24 2.73 0.70 -10.33
N GLY A 25 1.56 0.73 -10.93
CA GLY A 25 1.09 -0.33 -11.79
C GLY A 25 -0.29 -0.03 -12.34
N TYR A 26 -1.15 -1.03 -12.37
CA TYR A 26 -2.53 -0.92 -12.83
C TYR A 26 -3.49 -1.08 -11.67
N ILE A 27 -4.47 -0.19 -11.58
CA ILE A 27 -5.60 -0.33 -10.67
C ILE A 27 -6.77 -0.89 -11.48
N ILE A 28 -7.31 -2.00 -11.03
CA ILE A 28 -8.42 -2.71 -11.67
C ILE A 28 -9.64 -2.57 -10.78
N ASP A 29 -10.74 -2.09 -11.37
CA ASP A 29 -12.01 -1.88 -10.68
C ASP A 29 -13.08 -2.79 -11.31
N ASP A 30 -13.71 -3.64 -10.49
CA ASP A 30 -14.79 -4.53 -10.92
C ASP A 30 -16.20 -3.99 -10.62
N GLY A 31 -16.28 -2.74 -10.12
CA GLY A 31 -17.52 -2.10 -9.68
C GLY A 31 -17.79 -2.22 -8.18
N GLU A 32 -17.30 -3.26 -7.53
CA GLU A 32 -17.44 -3.49 -6.09
C GLU A 32 -16.10 -3.36 -5.36
N ASN A 33 -15.02 -3.80 -5.99
CA ASN A 33 -13.70 -3.90 -5.40
C ASN A 33 -12.63 -3.35 -6.32
N GLN A 34 -11.52 -2.95 -5.73
CA GLN A 34 -10.33 -2.52 -6.45
C GLN A 34 -9.13 -3.43 -6.15
N TYR A 35 -8.35 -3.68 -7.19
CA TYR A 35 -7.16 -4.52 -7.15
C TYR A 35 -5.99 -3.77 -7.77
N GLY A 36 -4.79 -3.98 -7.23
CA GLY A 36 -3.55 -3.49 -7.81
C GLY A 36 -2.81 -4.59 -8.54
N MET A 37 -2.31 -4.30 -9.72
CA MET A 37 -1.48 -5.22 -10.50
C MET A 37 -0.13 -4.57 -10.75
N CYS A 38 0.94 -5.18 -10.26
CA CYS A 38 2.30 -4.71 -10.50
C CYS A 38 3.23 -5.86 -10.85
N ARG A 39 4.31 -5.53 -11.56
CA ARG A 39 5.34 -6.48 -11.93
C ARG A 39 6.34 -6.64 -10.80
N GLY A 40 6.63 -7.87 -10.41
CA GLY A 40 7.68 -8.19 -9.44
C GLY A 40 9.07 -8.18 -10.07
N GLU A 41 10.10 -8.30 -9.23
CA GLU A 41 11.51 -8.39 -9.67
C GLU A 41 11.78 -9.60 -10.54
N ASP A 42 11.04 -10.69 -10.34
CA ASP A 42 11.07 -11.90 -11.16
C ASP A 42 10.38 -11.76 -12.53
N GLY A 43 9.84 -10.59 -12.84
CA GLY A 43 9.13 -10.30 -14.08
C GLY A 43 7.68 -10.75 -14.11
N LEU A 44 7.19 -11.42 -13.07
CA LEU A 44 5.81 -11.88 -12.96
C LEU A 44 4.91 -10.77 -12.42
N TYR A 45 3.69 -10.67 -12.96
CA TYR A 45 2.66 -9.79 -12.44
C TYR A 45 1.98 -10.40 -11.23
N ARG A 46 1.76 -9.57 -10.22
CA ARG A 46 1.07 -9.94 -8.97
C ARG A 46 -0.11 -9.05 -8.75
N ILE A 47 -1.12 -9.61 -8.12
CA ILE A 47 -2.35 -8.90 -7.78
C ILE A 47 -2.44 -8.72 -6.28
N THR A 48 -2.76 -7.50 -5.90
CA THR A 48 -2.98 -7.10 -4.50
C THR A 48 -4.43 -6.66 -4.34
N ASP A 49 -5.09 -7.12 -3.31
CA ASP A 49 -6.36 -6.56 -2.89
C ASP A 49 -6.13 -5.18 -2.25
N LEU A 50 -6.73 -4.13 -2.80
CA LEU A 50 -6.46 -2.76 -2.34
C LEU A 50 -7.15 -2.40 -1.02
N THR A 51 -8.10 -3.20 -0.57
CA THR A 51 -8.72 -3.01 0.75
C THR A 51 -7.77 -3.44 1.87
N THR A 52 -7.11 -4.56 1.71
CA THR A 52 -6.21 -5.14 2.73
C THR A 52 -4.73 -4.91 2.45
N GLY A 53 -4.37 -4.48 1.24
CA GLY A 53 -2.98 -4.41 0.79
C GLY A 53 -2.30 -5.78 0.65
N ALA A 54 -3.03 -6.86 0.81
CA ALA A 54 -2.50 -8.22 0.79
C ALA A 54 -2.40 -8.79 -0.61
N LEU A 55 -1.33 -9.54 -0.86
CA LEU A 55 -1.13 -10.26 -2.09
C LEU A 55 -2.21 -11.35 -2.24
N MET A 56 -2.87 -11.36 -3.37
CA MET A 56 -3.84 -12.41 -3.72
C MET A 56 -3.10 -13.59 -4.33
N ASN A 57 -3.27 -14.76 -3.74
CA ASN A 57 -2.75 -15.99 -4.31
C ASN A 57 -3.67 -16.47 -5.44
N ILE A 58 -3.25 -16.19 -6.68
CA ILE A 58 -3.98 -16.61 -7.86
C ILE A 58 -3.44 -17.96 -8.31
N PRO A 59 -4.30 -19.00 -8.40
CA PRO A 59 -3.87 -20.32 -8.84
C PRO A 59 -3.36 -20.31 -10.28
N GLY A 60 -2.31 -21.07 -10.53
CA GLY A 60 -1.73 -21.27 -11.86
C GLY A 60 -0.28 -20.82 -11.99
N PRO A 61 0.34 -21.03 -13.16
CA PRO A 61 1.69 -20.54 -13.41
C PRO A 61 1.70 -19.01 -13.36
N GLY A 62 2.79 -18.44 -12.89
CA GLY A 62 2.97 -16.99 -12.87
C GLY A 62 2.83 -16.39 -14.27
N ASN A 63 2.33 -15.18 -14.36
CA ASN A 63 2.09 -14.50 -15.62
C ASN A 63 3.08 -13.37 -15.87
N TYR A 64 3.68 -13.41 -17.05
CA TYR A 64 4.51 -12.33 -17.58
C TYR A 64 3.71 -11.28 -18.37
N SER A 65 2.40 -11.49 -18.53
CA SER A 65 1.51 -10.65 -19.32
C SER A 65 0.41 -10.03 -18.47
N VAL A 66 0.19 -8.73 -18.64
CA VAL A 66 -0.92 -7.98 -18.02
C VAL A 66 -2.27 -8.59 -18.42
N ALA A 67 -2.43 -8.92 -19.71
CA ALA A 67 -3.69 -9.46 -20.21
C ALA A 67 -4.03 -10.83 -19.61
N GLN A 68 -3.05 -11.73 -19.48
CA GLN A 68 -3.26 -13.02 -18.85
C GLN A 68 -3.57 -12.91 -17.38
N THR A 69 -2.87 -12.02 -16.67
CA THR A 69 -3.11 -11.76 -15.24
C THR A 69 -4.52 -11.20 -15.02
N TYR A 70 -4.95 -10.31 -15.90
CA TYR A 70 -6.30 -9.74 -15.87
C TYR A 70 -7.39 -10.81 -16.06
N ILE A 71 -7.22 -11.71 -17.02
CA ILE A 71 -8.14 -12.84 -17.27
C ILE A 71 -8.22 -13.76 -16.04
N GLN A 72 -7.09 -14.06 -15.43
CA GLN A 72 -7.05 -14.87 -14.20
C GLN A 72 -7.75 -14.19 -13.04
N LEU A 73 -7.54 -12.88 -12.86
CA LEU A 73 -8.25 -12.12 -11.85
C LEU A 73 -9.77 -12.20 -12.04
N GLN A 74 -10.24 -12.00 -13.27
CA GLN A 74 -11.67 -12.09 -13.57
C GLN A 74 -12.24 -13.45 -13.18
N ARG A 75 -11.51 -14.53 -13.47
CA ARG A 75 -11.91 -15.88 -13.10
C ARG A 75 -11.99 -16.05 -11.59
N VAL A 76 -10.94 -15.65 -10.87
CA VAL A 76 -10.88 -15.76 -9.41
C VAL A 76 -11.99 -14.96 -8.74
N VAL A 77 -12.24 -13.74 -9.17
CA VAL A 77 -13.31 -12.89 -8.65
C VAL A 77 -14.69 -13.54 -8.86
N LYS A 78 -14.93 -14.07 -10.06
CA LYS A 78 -16.19 -14.76 -10.38
C LYS A 78 -16.42 -16.01 -9.53
N GLU A 79 -15.36 -16.79 -9.30
CA GLU A 79 -15.41 -18.04 -8.55
C GLU A 79 -15.43 -17.82 -7.03
N SER A 80 -14.78 -16.76 -6.54
CA SER A 80 -14.60 -16.52 -5.11
C SER A 80 -15.83 -15.94 -4.42
N GLY A 81 -16.65 -15.15 -5.10
CA GLY A 81 -17.89 -14.58 -4.55
C GLY A 81 -17.75 -14.07 -3.11
N LYS A 82 -18.62 -14.56 -2.22
CA LYS A 82 -18.64 -14.21 -0.78
C LYS A 82 -17.37 -14.60 0.00
N ARG A 83 -16.55 -15.52 -0.53
CA ARG A 83 -15.30 -15.94 0.14
C ARG A 83 -14.28 -14.81 0.21
N LEU A 84 -14.27 -13.92 -0.77
CA LEU A 84 -13.36 -12.77 -0.78
C LEU A 84 -13.68 -11.82 0.37
N ASP A 85 -14.95 -11.54 0.63
CA ASP A 85 -15.38 -10.70 1.75
C ASP A 85 -15.00 -11.31 3.10
N ALA A 86 -15.20 -12.61 3.26
CA ALA A 86 -14.81 -13.32 4.46
C ALA A 86 -13.30 -13.31 4.68
N TRP A 87 -12.53 -13.47 3.60
CA TRP A 87 -11.07 -13.39 3.65
C TRP A 87 -10.58 -12.00 4.07
N ARG A 88 -11.17 -10.93 3.54
CA ARG A 88 -10.83 -9.55 3.92
C ARG A 88 -11.09 -9.23 5.38
N ARG A 89 -12.07 -9.88 6.00
CA ARG A 89 -12.45 -9.65 7.40
C ARG A 89 -11.57 -10.38 8.41
N LYS A 90 -10.57 -11.14 7.98
CA LYS A 90 -9.65 -11.81 8.89
C LYS A 90 -8.96 -10.82 9.81
N ARG A 91 -8.79 -11.22 11.06
CA ARG A 91 -8.15 -10.40 12.10
C ARG A 91 -6.76 -9.92 11.68
N ALA A 92 -6.01 -10.76 10.96
CA ALA A 92 -4.67 -10.45 10.47
C ALA A 92 -4.61 -9.20 9.57
N PHE A 93 -5.71 -8.85 8.90
CA PHE A 93 -5.76 -7.70 7.99
C PHE A 93 -6.29 -6.41 8.60
N ARG A 94 -6.76 -6.42 9.84
CA ARG A 94 -7.39 -5.24 10.48
C ARG A 94 -6.45 -4.04 10.52
N GLU A 95 -5.20 -4.25 10.91
CA GLU A 95 -4.20 -3.17 10.97
C GLU A 95 -3.88 -2.62 9.58
N ALA A 96 -3.70 -3.48 8.60
CA ALA A 96 -3.45 -3.07 7.22
C ALA A 96 -4.63 -2.26 6.65
N VAL A 97 -5.85 -2.71 6.85
CA VAL A 97 -7.07 -1.99 6.41
C VAL A 97 -7.12 -0.60 7.03
N ARG A 98 -6.87 -0.50 8.33
CA ARG A 98 -6.86 0.78 9.05
C ARG A 98 -5.81 1.73 8.49
N ARG A 99 -4.58 1.26 8.31
CA ARG A 99 -3.47 2.08 7.82
C ARG A 99 -3.64 2.50 6.36
N ILE A 100 -4.14 1.62 5.51
CA ILE A 100 -4.43 1.97 4.10
C ILE A 100 -5.49 3.05 4.03
N ARG A 101 -6.55 2.94 4.81
CA ARG A 101 -7.60 3.97 4.89
C ARG A 101 -7.02 5.31 5.34
N ALA A 102 -6.20 5.30 6.39
CA ALA A 102 -5.53 6.50 6.88
C ALA A 102 -4.56 7.11 5.85
N ALA A 103 -3.84 6.28 5.10
CA ALA A 103 -2.94 6.73 4.04
C ALA A 103 -3.71 7.41 2.90
N HIS A 104 -4.84 6.85 2.46
CA HIS A 104 -5.70 7.48 1.46
C HIS A 104 -6.26 8.82 1.93
N GLU A 105 -6.73 8.91 3.17
CA GLU A 105 -7.22 10.16 3.75
C GLU A 105 -6.10 11.23 3.82
N ALA A 106 -4.88 10.83 4.15
CA ALA A 106 -3.72 11.72 4.16
C ALA A 106 -3.38 12.22 2.74
N ASP A 107 -3.42 11.34 1.74
CA ASP A 107 -3.19 11.70 0.33
C ASP A 107 -4.26 12.69 -0.15
N GLU A 108 -5.52 12.46 0.18
CA GLU A 108 -6.62 13.36 -0.16
C GLU A 108 -6.45 14.74 0.47
N ARG A 109 -6.08 14.79 1.75
CA ARG A 109 -5.80 16.06 2.44
C ARG A 109 -4.63 16.81 1.78
N TRP A 110 -3.55 16.10 1.45
CA TRP A 110 -2.40 16.68 0.78
C TRP A 110 -2.77 17.24 -0.60
N ASN A 111 -3.51 16.49 -1.40
CA ASN A 111 -3.94 16.91 -2.72
C ASN A 111 -4.91 18.11 -2.71
N ALA A 112 -5.66 18.27 -1.62
CA ALA A 112 -6.55 19.41 -1.41
C ALA A 112 -5.85 20.69 -0.92
N MET A 113 -4.59 20.59 -0.47
CA MET A 113 -3.81 21.72 0.01
C MET A 113 -3.35 22.63 -1.13
N SER A 114 -3.29 23.95 -0.86
CA SER A 114 -2.62 24.92 -1.73
C SER A 114 -1.10 24.69 -1.73
N GLU A 115 -0.39 25.25 -2.73
CA GLU A 115 1.06 25.16 -2.78
C GLU A 115 1.74 25.79 -1.54
N GLU A 116 1.18 26.87 -1.01
CA GLU A 116 1.65 27.52 0.23
C GLU A 116 1.48 26.62 1.45
N GLU A 117 0.30 25.99 1.59
CA GLU A 117 0.01 25.06 2.67
C GLU A 117 0.93 23.84 2.63
N LYS A 118 1.20 23.30 1.45
CA LYS A 118 2.15 22.21 1.24
C LYS A 118 3.56 22.58 1.66
N LYS A 119 4.05 23.76 1.27
CA LYS A 119 5.36 24.29 1.67
C LYS A 119 5.47 24.49 3.17
N GLU A 120 4.43 25.00 3.79
CA GLU A 120 4.37 25.20 5.25
C GLU A 120 4.39 23.86 5.97
N SER A 121 3.63 22.88 5.51
CA SER A 121 3.63 21.50 6.04
C SER A 121 5.01 20.86 5.92
N GLU A 122 5.69 20.98 4.79
CA GLU A 122 7.06 20.50 4.58
C GLU A 122 8.04 21.16 5.56
N ARG A 123 7.97 22.48 5.73
CA ARG A 123 8.82 23.19 6.70
C ARG A 123 8.60 22.71 8.12
N ALA A 124 7.35 22.49 8.52
CA ALA A 124 7.01 21.95 9.84
C ALA A 124 7.57 20.54 10.05
N CYS A 125 7.49 19.68 9.05
CA CYS A 125 8.07 18.34 9.10
C CYS A 125 9.59 18.37 9.21
N ILE A 126 10.28 19.24 8.46
CA ILE A 126 11.74 19.41 8.51
C ILE A 126 12.15 19.92 9.89
N ALA A 127 11.46 20.93 10.42
CA ALA A 127 11.73 21.48 11.75
C ALA A 127 11.55 20.43 12.86
N ALA A 128 10.48 19.63 12.80
CA ALA A 128 10.24 18.55 13.74
C ALA A 128 11.32 17.45 13.66
N ALA A 129 11.71 17.04 12.46
CA ALA A 129 12.78 16.09 12.25
C ALA A 129 14.13 16.57 12.78
N LYS A 130 14.43 17.87 12.63
CA LYS A 130 15.64 18.50 13.17
C LYS A 130 15.67 18.48 14.69
N ILE A 131 14.57 18.79 15.35
CA ILE A 131 14.45 18.75 16.82
C ILE A 131 14.66 17.31 17.33
N VAL A 132 14.05 16.33 16.73
CA VAL A 132 14.22 14.90 17.08
C VAL A 132 15.66 14.47 16.86
N GLY A 133 16.28 14.84 15.74
CA GLY A 133 17.68 14.53 15.44
C GLY A 133 18.65 15.13 16.45
N GLU A 134 18.45 16.39 16.85
CA GLU A 134 19.27 17.06 17.87
C GLU A 134 19.11 16.39 19.26
N ALA A 135 17.89 16.02 19.63
CA ALA A 135 17.64 15.31 20.88
C ALA A 135 18.31 13.94 20.92
N LEU A 136 18.28 13.18 19.82
CA LEU A 136 18.96 11.90 19.70
C LEU A 136 20.49 12.04 19.80
N LEU A 137 21.07 13.04 19.12
CA LEU A 137 22.50 13.33 19.19
C LEU A 137 22.95 13.70 20.60
N GLN A 138 22.17 14.50 21.31
CA GLN A 138 22.43 14.87 22.70
C GLN A 138 22.41 13.65 23.61
N LYS A 139 21.44 12.78 23.47
CA LYS A 139 21.32 11.54 24.22
C LYS A 139 22.52 10.62 23.96
N MET A 140 22.94 10.47 22.72
CA MET A 140 24.13 9.69 22.35
C MET A 140 25.41 10.26 22.97
N ARG A 141 25.59 11.57 22.95
CA ARG A 141 26.73 12.25 23.59
C ARG A 141 26.79 12.00 25.09
N GLU A 142 25.67 12.00 25.77
CA GLU A 142 25.57 11.72 27.19
C GLU A 142 25.92 10.24 27.54
N GLU A 143 25.47 9.31 26.71
CA GLU A 143 25.79 7.87 26.86
C GLU A 143 27.27 7.57 26.65
N TYR A 144 27.96 8.33 25.78
CA TYR A 144 29.41 8.12 25.51
C TYR A 144 30.34 8.96 26.36
N LYS A 145 29.85 9.77 27.29
CA LYS A 145 30.66 10.54 28.24
C LYS A 145 31.20 9.76 29.45
N THR A 146 30.74 8.55 29.61
CA THR A 146 31.26 7.63 30.63
C THR A 146 32.33 6.74 30.04
#